data_6a3ae0c4f53fca6965d361e7eb1ada4c
#
_entry.id   6a3ae0c4f53fca6965d361e7eb1ada4c
#
_cell.length_a   1.000
_cell.length_b   1.000
_cell.length_c   1.000
_cell.angle_alpha   90.00
_cell.angle_beta   90.00
_cell.angle_gamma   90.00
#
_symmetry.space_group_name_H-M   'P 1'
#
loop_
_entity.id
_entity.type
_entity.pdbx_description
1 polymer ?
#
loop_
_entity_poly.entity_id
_entity_poly.type
_entity_poly.pdbx_seq_one_letter_code
_entity_poly.pdbx_strand_id
1 'polypeptide(L)'
;MAIRQSRQTLALPILAGLVCLILVSLAFPTWSASPNELKGVSNEISRQRQSLSSQQKKLDTLNKSLKKQELSIVRLEKEIKKAKASLHKTNQSISALEKRIASLEKQKRQQTEVLAELLQTYYATQRAQSSANMLNQSVEEDRISQYFQHLAKKRAVTIAQIEKTVSELTKSETQLKLEQQQITSLLDEQEQTRRRLTKEQSKRKGTLSNIKKNISNDKVYLTELQRNETRLKAEIAKAAKRNTPIPMDGLAKQKGRLPWPIKGTVLHNYGSRQTGQINWKGMVINAAYGQAIKAVYSGTVVFSDYLRGYGLVILLDHGKGDMTLYGFNQSLLKKEGDKISAGETIALAGDTGGQSKASLYFEIRRNSKAQDPRAWLAR
;
A
#
# COMPACT_ATOMS: atom_id res chain seq x y z
N MET A 1 -12.30 65.84 56.52
CA MET A 1 -13.54 66.60 56.74
C MET A 1 -14.66 65.60 56.41
N ALA A 2 -15.25 64.94 57.46
CA ALA A 2 -16.31 65.37 58.34
C ALA A 2 -17.56 65.66 57.47
N ILE A 3 -18.74 65.14 57.67
CA ILE A 3 -19.53 64.79 58.86
C ILE A 3 -20.85 64.13 58.36
N ARG A 4 -21.29 63.06 58.98
CA ARG A 4 -22.51 62.75 59.76
C ARG A 4 -23.83 62.55 58.95
N GLN A 5 -24.38 61.38 59.06
CA GLN A 5 -25.46 60.89 59.93
C GLN A 5 -26.77 61.71 59.92
N SER A 6 -27.88 61.04 59.69
CA SER A 6 -28.90 60.87 60.75
C SER A 6 -30.01 59.89 60.32
N ARG A 7 -30.36 59.02 61.23
CA ARG A 7 -31.56 58.18 61.32
C ARG A 7 -32.79 59.04 61.57
N GLN A 8 -33.94 58.66 61.11
CA GLN A 8 -35.17 58.71 61.92
C GLN A 8 -36.19 57.70 61.52
N THR A 9 -36.64 56.93 62.46
CA THR A 9 -37.81 56.09 62.61
C THR A 9 -39.04 56.91 62.81
N LEU A 10 -40.20 56.44 62.33
CA LEU A 10 -41.45 56.39 63.13
C LEU A 10 -42.68 55.97 62.28
N ALA A 11 -43.25 54.88 62.71
CA ALA A 11 -44.64 54.63 63.14
C ALA A 11 -45.75 54.50 62.12
N LEU A 12 -46.37 53.29 62.18
CA LEU A 12 -47.74 52.95 61.73
C LEU A 12 -48.81 53.89 62.20
N PRO A 13 -49.97 53.97 61.50
CA PRO A 13 -51.10 53.27 62.08
C PRO A 13 -51.95 52.46 61.03
N ILE A 14 -52.58 51.50 61.60
CA ILE A 14 -53.65 50.60 61.14
C ILE A 14 -54.86 51.41 60.70
N LEU A 15 -55.46 51.03 59.54
CA LEU A 15 -56.91 51.04 59.35
C LEU A 15 -57.37 50.00 58.31
N ALA A 16 -58.27 49.23 58.81
CA ALA A 16 -58.95 48.15 58.11
C ALA A 16 -59.78 48.61 56.89
N GLY A 17 -59.91 47.83 55.90
CA GLY A 17 -60.91 48.07 54.86
C GLY A 17 -60.85 47.13 53.68
N LEU A 18 -61.70 46.12 53.76
CA LEU A 18 -62.44 45.44 52.68
C LEU A 18 -61.67 44.58 51.67
N VAL A 19 -61.80 43.29 51.93
CA VAL A 19 -61.58 42.17 51.01
C VAL A 19 -62.38 42.36 49.72
N CYS A 20 -61.66 42.39 48.60
CA CYS A 20 -62.22 42.00 47.34
C CYS A 20 -61.21 41.01 46.68
N LEU A 21 -61.53 39.76 46.88
CA LEU A 21 -60.89 38.59 46.32
C LEU A 21 -61.23 38.58 44.81
N ILE A 22 -60.38 39.14 43.99
CA ILE A 22 -60.42 38.86 42.55
C ILE A 22 -59.42 37.72 42.29
N LEU A 23 -59.91 36.51 42.35
CA LEU A 23 -59.29 35.31 41.78
C LEU A 23 -59.23 35.51 40.28
N VAL A 24 -58.16 36.14 39.76
CA VAL A 24 -57.72 35.99 38.37
C VAL A 24 -57.10 34.63 38.27
N SER A 25 -57.95 33.65 37.96
CA SER A 25 -57.50 32.32 37.48
C SER A 25 -56.73 32.56 36.16
N LEU A 26 -55.41 32.62 36.20
CA LEU A 26 -54.51 32.43 35.11
C LEU A 26 -54.73 30.98 34.61
N ALA A 27 -55.71 30.81 33.75
CA ALA A 27 -55.87 29.62 32.93
C ALA A 27 -54.64 29.62 31.94
N PHE A 28 -53.56 29.01 32.33
CA PHE A 28 -52.55 28.57 31.35
C PHE A 28 -53.27 27.63 30.44
N PRO A 29 -53.30 27.91 29.12
CA PRO A 29 -53.83 26.92 28.19
C PRO A 29 -52.89 25.73 28.27
N THR A 30 -53.30 24.67 28.97
CA THR A 30 -52.73 23.35 28.84
C THR A 30 -52.98 22.92 27.42
N TRP A 31 -52.01 23.16 26.53
CA TRP A 31 -52.02 22.52 25.23
C TRP A 31 -51.83 21.03 25.47
N SER A 32 -52.90 20.33 25.82
CA SER A 32 -52.95 18.91 25.69
C SER A 32 -52.96 18.60 24.21
N ALA A 33 -51.81 18.16 23.69
CA ALA A 33 -51.72 17.63 22.33
C ALA A 33 -52.82 16.59 22.17
N SER A 34 -53.64 16.77 21.13
CA SER A 34 -54.73 15.81 20.89
C SER A 34 -54.17 14.39 20.67
N PRO A 35 -54.88 13.35 21.03
CA PRO A 35 -54.45 11.94 20.80
C PRO A 35 -54.07 11.69 19.33
N ASN A 36 -54.66 12.41 18.40
CA ASN A 36 -54.38 12.36 16.97
C ASN A 36 -53.05 13.04 16.60
N GLU A 37 -52.68 14.16 17.24
CA GLU A 37 -51.36 14.80 17.07
C GLU A 37 -50.25 13.94 17.64
N LEU A 38 -50.45 13.29 18.80
CA LEU A 38 -49.49 12.37 19.38
C LEU A 38 -49.31 11.12 18.49
N LYS A 39 -50.35 10.58 17.86
CA LYS A 39 -50.27 9.52 16.87
C LYS A 39 -49.53 9.97 15.60
N GLY A 40 -49.80 11.20 15.13
CA GLY A 40 -49.10 11.79 13.97
C GLY A 40 -47.61 11.92 14.21
N VAL A 41 -47.17 12.46 15.36
CA VAL A 41 -45.80 12.59 15.76
C VAL A 41 -45.12 11.23 15.94
N SER A 42 -45.80 10.25 16.56
CA SER A 42 -45.29 8.89 16.72
C SER A 42 -45.07 8.17 15.39
N ASN A 43 -46.00 8.31 14.45
CA ASN A 43 -45.88 7.76 13.10
C ASN A 43 -44.71 8.42 12.31
N GLU A 44 -44.54 9.73 12.44
CA GLU A 44 -43.40 10.42 11.79
C GLU A 44 -42.06 10.04 12.38
N ILE A 45 -41.96 9.90 13.70
CA ILE A 45 -40.78 9.35 14.39
C ILE A 45 -40.46 7.92 13.90
N SER A 46 -41.47 7.08 13.74
CA SER A 46 -41.31 5.73 13.22
C SER A 46 -40.82 5.73 11.76
N ARG A 47 -41.38 6.57 10.89
CA ARG A 47 -40.92 6.76 9.50
C ARG A 47 -39.48 7.23 9.43
N GLN A 48 -39.11 8.23 10.22
CA GLN A 48 -37.75 8.75 10.27
C GLN A 48 -36.74 7.70 10.77
N ARG A 49 -37.09 6.91 11.80
CA ARG A 49 -36.27 5.79 12.27
C ARG A 49 -36.10 4.73 11.18
N GLN A 50 -37.16 4.38 10.46
CA GLN A 50 -37.09 3.40 9.37
C GLN A 50 -36.26 3.91 8.20
N SER A 51 -36.39 5.18 7.83
CA SER A 51 -35.58 5.84 6.81
C SER A 51 -34.09 5.84 7.19
N LEU A 52 -33.75 6.24 8.42
CA LEU A 52 -32.37 6.21 8.93
C LEU A 52 -31.80 4.79 8.94
N SER A 53 -32.59 3.79 9.36
CA SER A 53 -32.16 2.38 9.32
C SER A 53 -31.89 1.92 7.89
N SER A 54 -32.75 2.26 6.94
CA SER A 54 -32.56 1.94 5.52
C SER A 54 -31.32 2.60 4.93
N GLN A 55 -31.10 3.89 5.19
CA GLN A 55 -29.91 4.61 4.76
C GLN A 55 -28.63 3.99 5.35
N GLN A 56 -28.67 3.59 6.62
CA GLN A 56 -27.55 2.96 7.29
C GLN A 56 -27.23 1.60 6.65
N LYS A 57 -28.24 0.77 6.36
CA LYS A 57 -28.03 -0.51 5.64
C LYS A 57 -27.42 -0.31 4.26
N LYS A 58 -27.88 0.71 3.51
CA LYS A 58 -27.27 1.09 2.22
C LYS A 58 -25.81 1.47 2.37
N LEU A 59 -25.47 2.32 3.35
CA LEU A 59 -24.08 2.70 3.63
C LEU A 59 -23.21 1.51 4.02
N ASP A 60 -23.72 0.58 4.81
CA ASP A 60 -23.00 -0.63 5.18
C ASP A 60 -22.69 -1.49 3.94
N THR A 61 -23.65 -1.65 3.04
CA THR A 61 -23.47 -2.37 1.79
C THR A 61 -22.45 -1.67 0.87
N LEU A 62 -22.55 -0.34 0.71
CA LEU A 62 -21.61 0.45 -0.09
C LEU A 62 -20.18 0.38 0.48
N ASN A 63 -20.03 0.48 1.80
CA ASN A 63 -18.71 0.36 2.44
C ASN A 63 -18.11 -1.05 2.34
N LYS A 64 -18.93 -2.10 2.40
CA LYS A 64 -18.47 -3.47 2.12
C LYS A 64 -17.98 -3.61 0.67
N SER A 65 -18.72 -3.02 -0.27
CA SER A 65 -18.33 -3.00 -1.69
C SER A 65 -17.04 -2.20 -1.89
N LEU A 66 -16.92 -1.03 -1.26
CA LEU A 66 -15.70 -0.21 -1.29
C LEU A 66 -14.49 -0.99 -0.79
N LYS A 67 -14.58 -1.62 0.39
CA LYS A 67 -13.50 -2.48 0.92
C LYS A 67 -13.07 -3.53 -0.10
N LYS A 68 -14.04 -4.26 -0.71
CA LYS A 68 -13.75 -5.29 -1.70
C LYS A 68 -13.03 -4.73 -2.93
N GLN A 69 -13.48 -3.57 -3.43
CA GLN A 69 -12.87 -2.89 -4.59
C GLN A 69 -11.47 -2.41 -4.28
N GLU A 70 -11.25 -1.73 -3.14
CA GLU A 70 -9.93 -1.23 -2.73
C GLU A 70 -8.92 -2.36 -2.54
N LEU A 71 -9.30 -3.46 -1.89
CA LEU A 71 -8.44 -4.64 -1.77
C LEU A 71 -8.16 -5.32 -3.13
N SER A 72 -9.12 -5.32 -4.06
CA SER A 72 -8.92 -5.82 -5.42
C SER A 72 -7.93 -4.94 -6.19
N ILE A 73 -8.05 -3.62 -6.09
CA ILE A 73 -7.12 -2.66 -6.71
C ILE A 73 -5.69 -2.91 -6.20
N VAL A 74 -5.48 -3.01 -4.90
CA VAL A 74 -4.16 -3.30 -4.31
C VAL A 74 -3.57 -4.60 -4.83
N ARG A 75 -4.40 -5.65 -4.96
CA ARG A 75 -3.96 -6.95 -5.53
C ARG A 75 -3.52 -6.80 -6.97
N LEU A 76 -4.33 -6.18 -7.81
CA LEU A 76 -4.04 -5.97 -9.24
C LEU A 76 -2.78 -5.10 -9.44
N GLU A 77 -2.58 -4.07 -8.65
CA GLU A 77 -1.35 -3.26 -8.68
C GLU A 77 -0.10 -4.08 -8.31
N LYS A 78 -0.22 -4.96 -7.31
CA LYS A 78 0.86 -5.89 -6.95
C LYS A 78 1.17 -6.89 -8.07
N GLU A 79 0.14 -7.41 -8.74
CA GLU A 79 0.29 -8.30 -9.90
C GLU A 79 1.00 -7.58 -11.05
N ILE A 80 0.60 -6.35 -11.39
CA ILE A 80 1.27 -5.52 -12.40
C ILE A 80 2.75 -5.27 -12.05
N LYS A 81 3.05 -4.98 -10.78
CA LYS A 81 4.43 -4.78 -10.34
C LYS A 81 5.26 -6.05 -10.50
N LYS A 82 4.70 -7.23 -10.17
CA LYS A 82 5.36 -8.52 -10.37
C LYS A 82 5.59 -8.82 -11.85
N ALA A 83 4.56 -8.62 -12.69
CA ALA A 83 4.67 -8.84 -14.14
C ALA A 83 5.76 -7.95 -14.76
N LYS A 84 5.84 -6.66 -14.37
CA LYS A 84 6.92 -5.77 -14.81
C LYS A 84 8.31 -6.26 -14.41
N ALA A 85 8.46 -6.76 -13.19
CA ALA A 85 9.74 -7.31 -12.72
C ALA A 85 10.13 -8.58 -13.49
N SER A 86 9.16 -9.47 -13.77
CA SER A 86 9.38 -10.67 -14.60
C SER A 86 9.77 -10.29 -16.02
N LEU A 87 9.06 -9.36 -16.68
CA LEU A 87 9.41 -8.85 -18.01
C LEU A 87 10.83 -8.29 -18.05
N HIS A 88 11.21 -7.50 -17.05
CA HIS A 88 12.58 -6.96 -16.99
C HIS A 88 13.63 -8.07 -16.89
N LYS A 89 13.40 -9.09 -16.05
CA LYS A 89 14.31 -10.25 -15.91
C LYS A 89 14.39 -11.06 -17.19
N THR A 90 13.27 -11.35 -17.84
CA THR A 90 13.24 -12.10 -19.11
C THR A 90 13.95 -11.32 -20.22
N ASN A 91 13.78 -9.99 -20.31
CA ASN A 91 14.52 -9.18 -21.27
C ASN A 91 16.05 -9.20 -21.03
N GLN A 92 16.49 -9.21 -19.78
CA GLN A 92 17.90 -9.39 -19.46
C GLN A 92 18.43 -10.76 -19.87
N SER A 93 17.64 -11.83 -19.63
CA SER A 93 17.96 -13.19 -20.06
C SER A 93 18.11 -13.28 -21.58
N ILE A 94 17.17 -12.70 -22.33
CA ILE A 94 17.23 -12.64 -23.81
C ILE A 94 18.50 -11.94 -24.28
N SER A 95 18.82 -10.77 -23.74
CA SER A 95 20.02 -10.04 -24.13
C SER A 95 21.30 -10.83 -23.84
N ALA A 96 21.35 -11.57 -22.74
CA ALA A 96 22.47 -12.45 -22.43
C ALA A 96 22.57 -13.64 -23.41
N LEU A 97 21.45 -14.26 -23.77
CA LEU A 97 21.38 -15.34 -24.73
C LEU A 97 21.81 -14.90 -26.14
N GLU A 98 21.35 -13.74 -26.61
CA GLU A 98 21.74 -13.16 -27.90
C GLU A 98 23.26 -12.94 -27.99
N LYS A 99 23.87 -12.38 -26.93
CA LYS A 99 25.34 -12.24 -26.84
C LYS A 99 26.04 -13.59 -26.85
N ARG A 100 25.48 -14.60 -26.13
CA ARG A 100 26.03 -15.96 -26.11
C ARG A 100 25.98 -16.62 -27.48
N ILE A 101 24.85 -16.51 -28.19
CA ILE A 101 24.66 -17.01 -29.54
C ILE A 101 25.66 -16.40 -30.51
N ALA A 102 25.79 -15.06 -30.51
CA ALA A 102 26.77 -14.39 -31.37
C ALA A 102 28.21 -14.82 -31.08
N SER A 103 28.57 -15.05 -29.81
CA SER A 103 29.88 -15.57 -29.41
C SER A 103 30.10 -17.01 -29.92
N LEU A 104 29.10 -17.89 -29.78
CA LEU A 104 29.16 -19.27 -30.23
C LEU A 104 29.24 -19.37 -31.78
N GLU A 105 28.50 -18.55 -32.49
CA GLU A 105 28.58 -18.46 -33.96
C GLU A 105 29.98 -18.02 -34.42
N LYS A 106 30.57 -17.01 -33.74
CA LYS A 106 31.95 -16.58 -34.01
C LYS A 106 32.94 -17.72 -33.76
N GLN A 107 32.80 -18.40 -32.65
CA GLN A 107 33.65 -19.54 -32.28
C GLN A 107 33.49 -20.69 -33.29
N LYS A 108 32.25 -21.02 -33.72
CA LYS A 108 31.98 -22.00 -34.74
C LYS A 108 32.69 -21.66 -36.07
N ARG A 109 32.60 -20.40 -36.54
CA ARG A 109 33.28 -19.93 -37.75
C ARG A 109 34.80 -20.13 -37.64
N GLN A 110 35.41 -19.67 -36.56
CA GLN A 110 36.85 -19.83 -36.32
C GLN A 110 37.30 -21.30 -36.29
N GLN A 111 36.54 -22.17 -35.62
CA GLN A 111 36.81 -23.61 -35.56
C GLN A 111 36.67 -24.26 -36.94
N THR A 112 35.72 -23.82 -37.74
CA THR A 112 35.52 -24.32 -39.12
C THR A 112 36.67 -23.90 -40.04
N GLU A 113 37.19 -22.67 -39.92
CA GLU A 113 38.35 -22.17 -40.63
C GLU A 113 39.61 -23.00 -40.30
N VAL A 114 39.87 -23.22 -38.97
CA VAL A 114 40.99 -24.09 -38.53
C VAL A 114 40.86 -25.52 -39.07
N LEU A 115 39.61 -26.06 -39.08
CA LEU A 115 39.40 -27.40 -39.66
C LEU A 115 39.68 -27.42 -41.18
N ALA A 116 39.28 -26.37 -41.89
CA ALA A 116 39.55 -26.26 -43.33
C ALA A 116 41.06 -26.22 -43.63
N GLU A 117 41.83 -25.41 -42.86
CA GLU A 117 43.28 -25.34 -42.99
C GLU A 117 43.96 -26.69 -42.67
N LEU A 118 43.52 -27.39 -41.62
CA LEU A 118 44.00 -28.73 -41.28
C LEU A 118 43.71 -29.75 -42.38
N LEU A 119 42.56 -29.67 -43.00
CA LEU A 119 42.20 -30.57 -44.12
C LEU A 119 42.99 -30.25 -45.37
N GLN A 120 43.23 -28.99 -45.70
CA GLN A 120 44.06 -28.56 -46.84
C GLN A 120 45.50 -29.04 -46.61
N THR A 121 46.05 -28.82 -45.43
CA THR A 121 47.42 -29.25 -45.07
C THR A 121 47.54 -30.78 -45.17
N TYR A 122 46.59 -31.53 -44.67
CA TYR A 122 46.54 -32.97 -44.75
C TYR A 122 46.52 -33.45 -46.20
N TYR A 123 45.67 -32.86 -47.05
CA TYR A 123 45.53 -33.22 -48.45
C TYR A 123 46.79 -32.94 -49.27
N ALA A 124 47.39 -31.73 -49.04
CA ALA A 124 48.63 -31.36 -49.71
C ALA A 124 49.82 -32.27 -49.31
N THR A 125 49.92 -32.63 -48.04
CA THR A 125 50.97 -33.51 -47.54
C THR A 125 50.78 -34.92 -48.02
N GLN A 126 49.57 -35.48 -48.06
CA GLN A 126 49.26 -36.80 -48.56
C GLN A 126 49.60 -36.87 -50.06
N ARG A 127 49.29 -35.87 -50.84
CA ARG A 127 49.62 -35.80 -52.28
C ARG A 127 51.12 -35.73 -52.54
N ALA A 128 51.84 -34.97 -51.73
CA ALA A 128 53.31 -34.91 -51.82
C ALA A 128 53.97 -36.26 -51.50
N GLN A 129 53.43 -37.00 -50.52
CA GLN A 129 53.92 -38.31 -50.09
C GLN A 129 53.70 -39.38 -51.18
N SER A 130 52.55 -39.37 -51.86
CA SER A 130 52.27 -40.28 -52.95
C SER A 130 53.19 -40.08 -54.16
N SER A 131 53.78 -38.89 -54.28
CA SER A 131 54.74 -38.59 -55.35
C SER A 131 56.21 -38.92 -54.95
N ALA A 132 56.50 -38.98 -53.64
CA ALA A 132 57.89 -39.19 -53.11
C ALA A 132 58.26 -40.67 -52.84
N ASN A 133 57.28 -41.57 -52.85
CA ASN A 133 57.45 -42.96 -52.43
C ASN A 133 58.24 -43.91 -53.36
N MET A 134 59.08 -43.37 -54.24
CA MET A 134 59.88 -44.25 -55.13
C MET A 134 61.38 -44.37 -54.74
N LEU A 135 61.95 -43.65 -53.81
CA LEU A 135 63.42 -43.69 -53.70
C LEU A 135 64.12 -43.51 -52.33
N ASN A 136 63.50 -43.50 -51.18
CA ASN A 136 64.25 -43.47 -49.89
C ASN A 136 63.43 -43.93 -48.71
N GLN A 137 63.78 -45.13 -48.15
CA GLN A 137 63.44 -45.57 -46.81
C GLN A 137 64.46 -45.03 -45.82
N SER A 138 64.11 -44.09 -44.93
CA SER A 138 64.92 -43.73 -43.79
C SER A 138 64.16 -42.83 -42.80
N VAL A 139 64.81 -42.36 -41.81
CA VAL A 139 64.40 -41.53 -40.63
C VAL A 139 63.35 -40.46 -40.95
N GLU A 140 63.24 -39.96 -42.19
CA GLU A 140 62.22 -38.99 -42.63
C GLU A 140 60.80 -39.60 -42.64
N GLU A 141 60.62 -40.92 -42.89
CA GLU A 141 59.31 -41.59 -42.88
C GLU A 141 58.71 -41.58 -41.48
N ASP A 142 59.52 -41.81 -40.45
CA ASP A 142 59.06 -41.77 -39.07
C ASP A 142 58.63 -40.38 -38.67
N ARG A 143 59.35 -39.36 -39.07
CA ARG A 143 58.98 -37.96 -38.79
C ARG A 143 57.69 -37.56 -39.51
N ILE A 144 57.51 -37.97 -40.73
CA ILE A 144 56.30 -37.75 -41.53
C ILE A 144 55.12 -38.47 -40.94
N SER A 145 55.30 -39.73 -40.51
CA SER A 145 54.24 -40.52 -39.85
C SER A 145 53.81 -39.87 -38.50
N GLN A 146 54.75 -39.41 -37.71
CA GLN A 146 54.42 -38.66 -36.47
C GLN A 146 53.69 -37.35 -36.73
N TYR A 147 54.06 -36.62 -37.79
CA TYR A 147 53.37 -35.43 -38.24
C TYR A 147 51.90 -35.69 -38.65
N PHE A 148 51.67 -36.78 -39.40
CA PHE A 148 50.32 -37.21 -39.81
C PHE A 148 49.49 -37.64 -38.60
N GLN A 149 50.06 -38.38 -37.68
CA GLN A 149 49.34 -38.73 -36.45
C GLN A 149 48.99 -37.50 -35.60
N HIS A 150 49.88 -36.52 -35.51
CA HIS A 150 49.57 -35.23 -34.81
C HIS A 150 48.48 -34.46 -35.51
N LEU A 151 48.51 -34.36 -36.85
CA LEU A 151 47.53 -33.69 -37.67
C LEU A 151 46.15 -34.36 -37.58
N ALA A 152 46.09 -35.70 -37.62
CA ALA A 152 44.86 -36.48 -37.43
C ALA A 152 44.26 -36.26 -36.02
N LYS A 153 45.12 -36.25 -34.99
CA LYS A 153 44.69 -35.95 -33.61
C LYS A 153 44.12 -34.53 -33.48
N LYS A 154 44.80 -33.53 -34.04
CA LYS A 154 44.32 -32.14 -34.05
C LYS A 154 42.99 -31.99 -34.76
N ARG A 155 42.82 -32.65 -35.92
CA ARG A 155 41.55 -32.69 -36.66
C ARG A 155 40.42 -33.28 -35.82
N ALA A 156 40.65 -34.43 -35.17
CA ALA A 156 39.65 -35.08 -34.33
C ALA A 156 39.22 -34.18 -33.16
N VAL A 157 40.17 -33.52 -32.47
CA VAL A 157 39.89 -32.58 -31.42
C VAL A 157 39.08 -31.37 -31.88
N THR A 158 39.43 -30.81 -33.08
CA THR A 158 38.70 -29.68 -33.67
C THR A 158 37.26 -30.04 -34.02
N ILE A 159 37.05 -31.26 -34.61
CA ILE A 159 35.71 -31.77 -34.90
C ILE A 159 34.88 -31.88 -33.61
N ALA A 160 35.42 -32.52 -32.58
CA ALA A 160 34.73 -32.65 -31.30
C ALA A 160 34.40 -31.29 -30.64
N GLN A 161 35.27 -30.28 -30.81
CA GLN A 161 35.00 -28.91 -30.36
C GLN A 161 33.88 -28.25 -31.16
N ILE A 162 33.83 -28.45 -32.50
CA ILE A 162 32.75 -27.94 -33.36
C ILE A 162 31.41 -28.57 -32.96
N GLU A 163 31.35 -29.89 -32.79
CA GLU A 163 30.14 -30.60 -32.38
C GLU A 163 29.63 -30.09 -31.04
N LYS A 164 30.51 -29.86 -30.04
CA LYS A 164 30.15 -29.26 -28.76
C LYS A 164 29.61 -27.84 -28.95
N THR A 165 30.28 -27.01 -29.75
CA THR A 165 29.86 -25.63 -30.01
C THR A 165 28.49 -25.58 -30.70
N VAL A 166 28.23 -26.47 -31.69
CA VAL A 166 26.93 -26.57 -32.34
C VAL A 166 25.84 -27.02 -31.39
N SER A 167 26.12 -27.98 -30.48
CA SER A 167 25.16 -28.41 -29.48
C SER A 167 24.79 -27.27 -28.51
N GLU A 168 25.78 -26.49 -28.04
CA GLU A 168 25.55 -25.33 -27.17
C GLU A 168 24.77 -24.22 -27.92
N LEU A 169 25.06 -23.98 -29.18
CA LEU A 169 24.34 -23.03 -30.02
C LEU A 169 22.88 -23.41 -30.16
N THR A 170 22.56 -24.63 -30.55
CA THR A 170 21.18 -25.13 -30.67
C THR A 170 20.41 -25.03 -29.36
N LYS A 171 21.03 -25.34 -28.22
CA LYS A 171 20.42 -25.18 -26.90
C LYS A 171 20.12 -23.72 -26.61
N SER A 172 21.05 -22.80 -26.91
CA SER A 172 20.88 -21.36 -26.65
C SER A 172 19.78 -20.77 -27.56
N GLU A 173 19.70 -21.15 -28.83
CA GLU A 173 18.64 -20.73 -29.76
C GLU A 173 17.25 -21.22 -29.31
N THR A 174 17.18 -22.50 -28.88
CA THR A 174 15.93 -23.06 -28.34
C THR A 174 15.48 -22.30 -27.09
N GLN A 175 16.39 -22.02 -26.17
CA GLN A 175 16.09 -21.23 -24.95
C GLN A 175 15.65 -19.81 -25.30
N LEU A 176 16.30 -19.15 -26.27
CA LEU A 176 15.92 -17.81 -26.74
C LEU A 176 14.48 -17.79 -27.26
N LYS A 177 14.11 -18.78 -28.05
CA LYS A 177 12.74 -18.92 -28.58
C LYS A 177 11.71 -19.08 -27.46
N LEU A 178 11.99 -19.87 -26.42
CA LEU A 178 11.14 -20.05 -25.25
C LEU A 178 10.98 -18.74 -24.47
N GLU A 179 12.07 -18.01 -24.23
CA GLU A 179 12.04 -16.71 -23.52
C GLU A 179 11.21 -15.67 -24.30
N GLN A 180 11.32 -15.64 -25.64
CA GLN A 180 10.52 -14.76 -26.52
C GLN A 180 9.03 -15.09 -26.44
N GLN A 181 8.66 -16.38 -26.41
CA GLN A 181 7.27 -16.81 -26.23
C GLN A 181 6.74 -16.40 -24.84
N GLN A 182 7.57 -16.54 -23.81
CA GLN A 182 7.21 -16.12 -22.45
C GLN A 182 6.95 -14.61 -22.36
N ILE A 183 7.73 -13.77 -23.04
CA ILE A 183 7.47 -12.31 -23.09
C ILE A 183 6.09 -12.02 -23.66
N THR A 184 5.71 -12.66 -24.76
CA THR A 184 4.41 -12.45 -25.37
C THR A 184 3.28 -12.78 -24.40
N SER A 185 3.37 -13.92 -23.71
CA SER A 185 2.40 -14.31 -22.68
C SER A 185 2.33 -13.33 -21.51
N LEU A 186 3.48 -12.89 -21.00
CA LEU A 186 3.56 -11.92 -19.90
C LEU A 186 2.97 -10.55 -20.27
N LEU A 187 3.15 -10.10 -21.51
CA LEU A 187 2.57 -8.84 -21.99
C LEU A 187 1.04 -8.92 -22.09
N ASP A 188 0.50 -10.04 -22.60
CA ASP A 188 -0.96 -10.23 -22.66
C ASP A 188 -1.57 -10.29 -21.24
N GLU A 189 -0.98 -11.06 -20.34
CA GLU A 189 -1.41 -11.11 -18.93
C GLU A 189 -1.37 -9.72 -18.26
N GLN A 190 -0.31 -8.94 -18.50
CA GLN A 190 -0.18 -7.58 -18.00
C GLN A 190 -1.28 -6.67 -18.52
N GLU A 191 -1.59 -6.73 -19.81
CA GLU A 191 -2.64 -5.92 -20.43
C GLU A 191 -4.02 -6.27 -19.88
N GLN A 192 -4.34 -7.57 -19.75
CA GLN A 192 -5.59 -8.03 -19.12
C GLN A 192 -5.70 -7.53 -17.67
N THR A 193 -4.62 -7.60 -16.90
CA THR A 193 -4.59 -7.13 -15.52
C THR A 193 -4.80 -5.61 -15.44
N ARG A 194 -4.20 -4.84 -16.36
CA ARG A 194 -4.43 -3.39 -16.46
C ARG A 194 -5.88 -3.06 -16.78
N ARG A 195 -6.51 -3.78 -17.71
CA ARG A 195 -7.95 -3.59 -18.02
C ARG A 195 -8.83 -3.88 -16.82
N ARG A 196 -8.53 -4.94 -16.04
CA ARG A 196 -9.23 -5.25 -14.79
C ARG A 196 -9.05 -4.13 -13.77
N LEU A 197 -7.83 -3.60 -13.60
CA LEU A 197 -7.53 -2.50 -12.70
C LEU A 197 -8.36 -1.25 -13.04
N THR A 198 -8.38 -0.82 -14.31
CA THR A 198 -9.16 0.33 -14.77
C THR A 198 -10.66 0.14 -14.48
N LYS A 199 -11.20 -1.07 -14.70
CA LYS A 199 -12.59 -1.40 -14.40
C LYS A 199 -12.89 -1.29 -12.89
N GLU A 200 -12.01 -1.82 -12.04
CA GLU A 200 -12.20 -1.73 -10.57
C GLU A 200 -12.06 -0.29 -10.05
N GLN A 201 -11.14 0.50 -10.60
CA GLN A 201 -11.02 1.93 -10.27
C GLN A 201 -12.28 2.72 -10.66
N SER A 202 -12.85 2.44 -11.84
CA SER A 202 -14.12 3.05 -12.27
C SER A 202 -15.29 2.67 -11.34
N LYS A 203 -15.42 1.39 -10.99
CA LYS A 203 -16.43 0.91 -10.02
C LYS A 203 -16.26 1.60 -8.66
N ARG A 204 -15.01 1.71 -8.16
CA ARG A 204 -14.71 2.40 -6.91
C ARG A 204 -15.16 3.87 -6.96
N LYS A 205 -14.87 4.58 -8.05
CA LYS A 205 -15.31 5.98 -8.24
C LYS A 205 -16.85 6.10 -8.16
N GLY A 206 -17.58 5.18 -8.80
CA GLY A 206 -19.05 5.12 -8.72
C GLY A 206 -19.54 4.85 -7.29
N THR A 207 -18.91 3.88 -6.60
CA THR A 207 -19.24 3.56 -5.20
C THR A 207 -19.00 4.75 -4.26
N LEU A 208 -17.88 5.47 -4.41
CA LEU A 208 -17.60 6.69 -3.64
C LEU A 208 -18.60 7.79 -3.90
N SER A 209 -19.00 8.01 -5.15
CA SER A 209 -20.06 8.97 -5.51
C SER A 209 -21.38 8.62 -4.81
N ASN A 210 -21.75 7.34 -4.81
CA ASN A 210 -22.96 6.86 -4.15
C ASN A 210 -22.89 6.98 -2.62
N ILE A 211 -21.73 6.70 -2.01
CA ILE A 211 -21.49 6.93 -0.57
C ILE A 211 -21.69 8.43 -0.27
N LYS A 212 -21.06 9.32 -1.04
CA LYS A 212 -21.17 10.76 -0.84
C LYS A 212 -22.62 11.25 -0.94
N LYS A 213 -23.40 10.77 -1.92
CA LYS A 213 -24.84 11.10 -2.06
C LYS A 213 -25.66 10.63 -0.87
N ASN A 214 -25.38 9.44 -0.33
CA ASN A 214 -26.11 8.88 0.83
C ASN A 214 -25.68 9.49 2.17
N ILE A 215 -24.52 10.15 2.23
CA ILE A 215 -23.99 10.84 3.43
C ILE A 215 -24.35 12.34 3.42
N SER A 216 -25.07 12.85 2.42
CA SER A 216 -25.40 14.28 2.31
C SER A 216 -26.20 14.85 3.49
N ASN A 217 -26.75 13.98 4.36
CA ASN A 217 -27.36 14.36 5.64
C ASN A 217 -26.31 14.32 6.76
N ASP A 218 -26.03 15.46 7.39
CA ASP A 218 -25.06 15.63 8.45
C ASP A 218 -25.23 14.62 9.61
N LYS A 219 -26.48 14.26 9.96
CA LYS A 219 -26.77 13.30 11.02
C LYS A 219 -26.31 11.89 10.68
N VAL A 220 -26.46 11.44 9.43
CA VAL A 220 -26.01 10.14 8.95
C VAL A 220 -24.48 10.10 8.91
N TYR A 221 -23.86 11.18 8.43
CA TYR A 221 -22.41 11.31 8.38
C TYR A 221 -21.78 11.28 9.79
N LEU A 222 -22.36 12.03 10.73
CA LEU A 222 -21.93 12.05 12.13
C LEU A 222 -21.97 10.67 12.75
N THR A 223 -23.08 9.92 12.55
CA THR A 223 -23.23 8.56 13.05
C THR A 223 -22.17 7.62 12.47
N GLU A 224 -21.86 7.74 11.19
CA GLU A 224 -20.83 6.92 10.55
C GLU A 224 -19.42 7.21 11.08
N LEU A 225 -19.08 8.46 11.30
CA LEU A 225 -17.79 8.86 11.91
C LEU A 225 -17.65 8.31 13.34
N GLN A 226 -18.70 8.43 14.15
CA GLN A 226 -18.72 7.87 15.52
C GLN A 226 -18.51 6.34 15.52
N ARG A 227 -19.15 5.63 14.59
CA ARG A 227 -18.96 4.19 14.42
C ARG A 227 -17.52 3.84 14.00
N ASN A 228 -16.93 4.60 13.08
CA ASN A 228 -15.56 4.38 12.65
C ASN A 228 -14.56 4.63 13.78
N GLU A 229 -14.79 5.68 14.59
CA GLU A 229 -13.99 5.94 15.79
C GLU A 229 -14.13 4.82 16.82
N THR A 230 -15.34 4.31 17.05
CA THR A 230 -15.58 3.19 17.97
C THR A 230 -14.86 1.92 17.50
N ARG A 231 -14.90 1.60 16.20
CA ARG A 231 -14.16 0.47 15.63
C ARG A 231 -12.66 0.64 15.80
N LEU A 232 -12.14 1.81 15.51
CA LEU A 232 -10.71 2.11 15.70
C LEU A 232 -10.30 1.92 17.16
N LYS A 233 -11.06 2.45 18.11
CA LYS A 233 -10.81 2.26 19.55
C LYS A 233 -10.85 0.78 19.96
N ALA A 234 -11.77 0.00 19.42
CA ALA A 234 -11.87 -1.43 19.69
C ALA A 234 -10.63 -2.19 19.16
N GLU A 235 -10.18 -1.92 17.93
CA GLU A 235 -8.97 -2.55 17.40
C GLU A 235 -7.71 -2.16 18.16
N ILE A 236 -7.58 -0.89 18.57
CA ILE A 236 -6.47 -0.43 19.42
C ILE A 236 -6.49 -1.14 20.79
N ALA A 237 -7.66 -1.25 21.44
CA ALA A 237 -7.78 -1.94 22.71
C ALA A 237 -7.47 -3.44 22.61
N LYS A 238 -7.86 -4.06 21.49
CA LYS A 238 -7.56 -5.46 21.19
C LYS A 238 -6.06 -5.67 20.96
N ALA A 239 -5.41 -4.76 20.20
CA ALA A 239 -3.99 -4.76 19.98
C ALA A 239 -3.20 -4.59 21.29
N ALA A 240 -3.60 -3.65 22.15
CA ALA A 240 -2.98 -3.43 23.46
C ALA A 240 -3.10 -4.63 24.40
N LYS A 241 -4.19 -5.42 24.31
CA LYS A 241 -4.38 -6.63 25.14
C LYS A 241 -3.56 -7.83 24.63
N ARG A 242 -3.27 -7.92 23.34
CA ARG A 242 -2.54 -9.05 22.74
C ARG A 242 -1.02 -8.97 22.97
N ASN A 243 -0.51 -7.77 23.20
CA ASN A 243 0.92 -7.57 23.32
C ASN A 243 1.41 -7.90 24.72
N THR A 244 2.29 -8.90 24.83
CA THR A 244 3.26 -9.02 25.93
C THR A 244 4.00 -7.68 26.02
N PRO A 245 4.33 -7.17 27.23
CA PRO A 245 5.03 -5.90 27.37
C PRO A 245 6.27 -5.88 26.49
N ILE A 246 6.26 -5.06 25.45
CA ILE A 246 7.42 -4.85 24.59
C ILE A 246 8.39 -4.02 25.41
N PRO A 247 9.63 -4.49 25.64
CA PRO A 247 10.63 -3.75 26.41
C PRO A 247 11.17 -2.59 25.56
N MET A 248 10.31 -1.56 25.34
CA MET A 248 10.65 -0.34 24.63
C MET A 248 10.34 0.87 25.49
N ASP A 249 11.14 1.95 25.33
CA ASP A 249 11.09 3.13 26.19
C ASP A 249 9.87 4.05 25.95
N GLY A 250 9.02 3.75 24.97
CA GLY A 250 7.92 4.62 24.56
C GLY A 250 8.41 5.88 23.84
N LEU A 251 7.48 6.78 23.53
CA LEU A 251 7.78 8.02 22.78
C LEU A 251 8.09 9.23 23.66
N ALA A 252 7.94 9.13 24.99
CA ALA A 252 7.99 10.29 25.90
C ALA A 252 9.24 11.17 25.73
N LYS A 253 10.41 10.55 25.55
CA LYS A 253 11.71 11.24 25.36
C LYS A 253 11.90 11.83 23.96
N GLN A 254 11.01 11.51 23.03
CA GLN A 254 11.09 11.90 21.61
C GLN A 254 10.15 13.05 21.24
N LYS A 255 9.45 13.63 22.22
CA LYS A 255 8.52 14.74 21.99
C LYS A 255 9.23 15.92 21.33
N GLY A 256 8.72 16.38 20.17
CA GLY A 256 9.31 17.46 19.37
C GLY A 256 10.54 17.05 18.52
N ARG A 257 10.91 15.77 18.51
CA ARG A 257 12.10 15.25 17.80
C ARG A 257 11.78 14.14 16.78
N LEU A 258 10.54 13.65 16.74
CA LEU A 258 10.16 12.59 15.80
C LEU A 258 10.26 13.08 14.36
N PRO A 259 10.83 12.31 13.44
CA PRO A 259 10.84 12.67 12.02
C PRO A 259 9.42 12.65 11.45
N TRP A 260 9.19 13.42 10.40
CA TRP A 260 7.94 13.37 9.67
C TRP A 260 7.78 12.01 8.97
N PRO A 261 6.60 11.37 9.09
CA PRO A 261 6.36 10.05 8.47
C PRO A 261 6.37 10.12 6.94
N ILE A 262 6.08 11.28 6.39
CA ILE A 262 6.05 11.56 4.95
C ILE A 262 6.29 13.06 4.70
N LYS A 263 6.88 13.40 3.56
CA LYS A 263 7.01 14.79 3.11
C LYS A 263 5.72 15.22 2.41
N GLY A 264 5.10 16.30 2.86
CA GLY A 264 3.87 16.83 2.28
C GLY A 264 3.27 17.99 3.08
N THR A 265 2.29 18.69 2.50
CA THR A 265 1.54 19.75 3.18
C THR A 265 0.47 19.14 4.09
N VAL A 266 0.24 19.74 5.24
CA VAL A 266 -0.83 19.31 6.15
C VAL A 266 -2.16 19.83 5.62
N LEU A 267 -3.06 18.89 5.30
CA LEU A 267 -4.43 19.20 4.83
C LEU A 267 -5.38 19.44 6.01
N HIS A 268 -5.26 18.63 7.07
CA HIS A 268 -6.07 18.74 8.27
C HIS A 268 -5.20 18.54 9.51
N ASN A 269 -5.30 19.45 10.46
CA ASN A 269 -4.61 19.36 11.74
C ASN A 269 -5.43 18.58 12.76
N TYR A 270 -4.75 18.03 13.77
CA TYR A 270 -5.40 17.52 14.99
C TYR A 270 -6.32 18.58 15.59
N GLY A 271 -7.49 18.18 16.04
CA GLY A 271 -8.47 19.06 16.66
C GLY A 271 -9.22 19.97 15.67
N SER A 272 -8.81 20.09 14.40
CA SER A 272 -9.57 20.81 13.41
C SER A 272 -10.91 20.13 13.12
N ARG A 273 -11.91 20.91 12.72
CA ARG A 273 -13.28 20.42 12.47
C ARG A 273 -13.31 19.49 11.27
N GLN A 274 -13.80 18.28 11.46
CA GLN A 274 -14.04 17.32 10.39
C GLN A 274 -15.47 17.47 9.86
N THR A 275 -16.46 17.41 10.77
CA THR A 275 -17.87 17.70 10.48
C THR A 275 -18.67 17.82 11.77
N GLY A 276 -19.71 18.66 11.79
CA GLY A 276 -20.54 18.85 12.98
C GLY A 276 -19.70 19.16 14.22
N GLN A 277 -19.80 18.33 15.25
CA GLN A 277 -19.03 18.42 16.49
C GLN A 277 -17.82 17.48 16.53
N ILE A 278 -17.53 16.74 15.44
CA ILE A 278 -16.40 15.82 15.36
C ILE A 278 -15.17 16.52 14.80
N ASN A 279 -14.07 16.39 15.53
CA ASN A 279 -12.77 16.90 15.16
C ASN A 279 -11.82 15.77 14.79
N TRP A 280 -10.86 16.06 13.90
CA TRP A 280 -9.79 15.16 13.56
C TRP A 280 -8.98 14.75 14.80
N LYS A 281 -8.78 13.45 14.99
CA LYS A 281 -7.98 12.86 16.07
C LYS A 281 -6.51 12.68 15.72
N GLY A 282 -6.14 12.96 14.48
CA GLY A 282 -4.80 12.93 13.93
C GLY A 282 -4.62 14.06 12.91
N MET A 283 -3.58 13.95 12.12
CA MET A 283 -3.28 14.84 10.99
C MET A 283 -3.55 14.14 9.67
N VAL A 284 -3.97 14.89 8.65
CA VAL A 284 -3.99 14.42 7.27
C VAL A 284 -2.92 15.18 6.50
N ILE A 285 -1.98 14.45 5.91
CA ILE A 285 -0.85 15.00 5.18
C ILE A 285 -1.01 14.64 3.70
N ASN A 286 -0.95 15.63 2.81
CA ASN A 286 -0.97 15.41 1.36
C ASN A 286 0.22 14.57 0.93
N ALA A 287 0.00 13.65 -0.01
CA ALA A 287 1.06 12.75 -0.48
C ALA A 287 0.87 12.43 -1.97
N ALA A 288 1.95 12.08 -2.65
CA ALA A 288 1.85 11.44 -3.95
C ALA A 288 1.40 9.98 -3.79
N TYR A 289 0.59 9.47 -4.72
CA TYR A 289 0.17 8.08 -4.72
C TYR A 289 1.39 7.15 -4.83
N GLY A 290 1.52 6.20 -3.91
CA GLY A 290 2.68 5.30 -3.83
C GLY A 290 3.92 5.88 -3.14
N GLN A 291 3.86 7.10 -2.59
CA GLN A 291 4.95 7.68 -1.83
C GLN A 291 5.23 6.88 -0.56
N ALA A 292 6.52 6.64 -0.26
CA ALA A 292 6.93 5.86 0.91
C ALA A 292 6.54 6.55 2.22
N ILE A 293 5.90 5.80 3.12
CA ILE A 293 5.59 6.19 4.49
C ILE A 293 6.58 5.51 5.41
N LYS A 294 7.23 6.30 6.25
CA LYS A 294 8.27 5.84 7.16
C LYS A 294 7.76 5.82 8.61
N ALA A 295 8.21 4.82 9.37
CA ALA A 295 7.97 4.78 10.80
C ALA A 295 8.68 5.94 11.49
N VAL A 296 7.96 6.72 12.29
CA VAL A 296 8.55 7.87 13.03
C VAL A 296 9.47 7.43 14.14
N TYR A 297 9.31 6.21 14.66
CA TYR A 297 10.14 5.62 15.71
C TYR A 297 10.11 4.09 15.61
N SER A 298 11.08 3.42 16.24
CA SER A 298 11.13 1.95 16.30
C SER A 298 9.91 1.42 17.06
N GLY A 299 9.38 0.27 16.62
CA GLY A 299 8.18 -0.30 17.21
C GLY A 299 7.89 -1.70 16.70
N THR A 300 6.79 -2.26 17.16
CA THR A 300 6.25 -3.53 16.67
C THR A 300 4.89 -3.27 16.02
N VAL A 301 4.64 -3.88 14.87
CA VAL A 301 3.35 -3.81 14.20
C VAL A 301 2.32 -4.60 15.01
N VAL A 302 1.29 -3.94 15.50
CA VAL A 302 0.22 -4.56 16.29
C VAL A 302 -1.10 -4.67 15.55
N PHE A 303 -1.19 -3.99 14.40
CA PHE A 303 -2.31 -4.10 13.47
C PHE A 303 -1.84 -3.73 12.06
N SER A 304 -2.23 -4.53 11.07
CA SER A 304 -1.90 -4.31 9.65
C SER A 304 -3.00 -4.89 8.77
N ASP A 305 -4.11 -4.14 8.59
CA ASP A 305 -5.27 -4.57 7.80
C ASP A 305 -6.14 -3.34 7.42
N TYR A 306 -7.25 -3.63 6.73
CA TYR A 306 -8.24 -2.65 6.33
C TYR A 306 -9.19 -2.28 7.48
N LEU A 307 -9.28 -0.98 7.79
CA LEU A 307 -10.21 -0.42 8.76
C LEU A 307 -11.16 0.57 8.09
N ARG A 308 -12.47 0.35 8.20
CA ARG A 308 -13.49 1.21 7.61
C ARG A 308 -13.33 2.66 8.05
N GLY A 309 -13.31 3.60 7.09
CA GLY A 309 -13.11 5.02 7.32
C GLY A 309 -11.65 5.45 7.35
N TYR A 310 -10.72 4.50 7.57
CA TYR A 310 -9.27 4.75 7.60
C TYR A 310 -8.51 4.00 6.47
N GLY A 311 -9.21 3.14 5.71
CA GLY A 311 -8.60 2.36 4.64
C GLY A 311 -7.64 1.29 5.13
N LEU A 312 -6.55 1.09 4.41
CA LEU A 312 -5.44 0.26 4.85
C LEU A 312 -4.66 0.99 5.95
N VAL A 313 -4.51 0.34 7.09
CA VAL A 313 -3.95 0.92 8.33
C VAL A 313 -2.81 0.06 8.84
N ILE A 314 -1.75 0.71 9.27
CA ILE A 314 -0.71 0.11 10.11
C ILE A 314 -0.69 0.83 11.47
N LEU A 315 -0.61 0.06 12.56
CA LEU A 315 -0.49 0.55 13.92
C LEU A 315 0.80 -0.01 14.52
N LEU A 316 1.67 0.89 14.99
CA LEU A 316 2.92 0.53 15.67
C LEU A 316 2.77 0.78 17.17
N ASP A 317 3.19 -0.20 17.96
CA ASP A 317 3.38 -0.08 19.41
C ASP A 317 4.85 0.23 19.70
N HIS A 318 5.10 1.30 20.45
CA HIS A 318 6.44 1.77 20.84
C HIS A 318 6.76 1.44 22.30
N GLY A 319 5.89 0.70 22.99
CA GLY A 319 5.96 0.42 24.43
C GLY A 319 5.35 1.52 25.29
N LYS A 320 5.18 1.24 26.58
CA LYS A 320 4.62 2.16 27.59
C LYS A 320 3.28 2.79 27.21
N GLY A 321 2.47 2.11 26.38
CA GLY A 321 1.17 2.58 25.92
C GLY A 321 1.22 3.66 24.83
N ASP A 322 2.39 3.89 24.23
CA ASP A 322 2.58 4.83 23.12
C ASP A 322 2.45 4.10 21.78
N MET A 323 1.60 4.60 20.89
CA MET A 323 1.32 4.01 19.58
C MET A 323 1.28 5.08 18.49
N THR A 324 1.63 4.69 17.25
CA THR A 324 1.42 5.51 16.06
C THR A 324 0.60 4.78 15.02
N LEU A 325 -0.34 5.50 14.40
CA LEU A 325 -1.25 4.99 13.38
C LEU A 325 -1.00 5.69 12.06
N TYR A 326 -0.95 4.89 10.98
CA TYR A 326 -0.78 5.32 9.60
C TYR A 326 -1.92 4.77 8.77
N GLY A 327 -2.82 5.63 8.31
CA GLY A 327 -4.03 5.28 7.54
C GLY A 327 -4.03 5.83 6.12
N PHE A 328 -5.05 5.48 5.33
CA PHE A 328 -5.26 5.83 3.93
C PHE A 328 -4.22 5.23 2.96
N ASN A 329 -3.48 4.20 3.40
CA ASN A 329 -2.39 3.63 2.63
C ASN A 329 -2.87 2.98 1.32
N GLN A 330 -2.04 3.05 0.27
CA GLN A 330 -2.19 2.26 -0.94
C GLN A 330 -1.88 0.78 -0.66
N SER A 331 -0.80 0.53 0.07
CA SER A 331 -0.37 -0.82 0.41
C SER A 331 0.39 -0.83 1.73
N LEU A 332 0.27 -1.95 2.45
CA LEU A 332 1.00 -2.23 3.67
C LEU A 332 2.18 -3.12 3.34
N LEU A 333 3.39 -2.73 3.75
CA LEU A 333 4.63 -3.45 3.49
C LEU A 333 5.05 -4.35 4.66
N LYS A 334 4.37 -4.21 5.79
CA LYS A 334 4.67 -4.91 7.04
C LYS A 334 3.42 -5.62 7.55
N LYS A 335 3.64 -6.69 8.31
CA LYS A 335 2.59 -7.53 8.88
C LYS A 335 2.56 -7.40 10.40
N GLU A 336 1.46 -7.78 11.02
CA GLU A 336 1.32 -7.90 12.47
C GLU A 336 2.43 -8.80 13.03
N GLY A 337 3.12 -8.33 14.08
CA GLY A 337 4.27 -8.97 14.69
C GLY A 337 5.64 -8.51 14.18
N ASP A 338 5.72 -7.83 13.03
CA ASP A 338 7.00 -7.34 12.50
C ASP A 338 7.60 -6.27 13.43
N LYS A 339 8.91 -6.38 13.70
CA LYS A 339 9.70 -5.36 14.39
C LYS A 339 10.19 -4.34 13.37
N ILE A 340 9.98 -3.07 13.66
CA ILE A 340 10.24 -1.94 12.77
C ILE A 340 11.30 -1.03 13.37
N SER A 341 12.27 -0.64 12.57
CA SER A 341 13.27 0.38 12.94
C SER A 341 12.75 1.79 12.62
N ALA A 342 13.23 2.80 13.36
CA ALA A 342 12.94 4.20 13.05
C ALA A 342 13.37 4.54 11.61
N GLY A 343 12.53 5.24 10.86
CA GLY A 343 12.78 5.62 9.46
C GLY A 343 12.55 4.50 8.43
N GLU A 344 12.22 3.29 8.87
CA GLU A 344 11.92 2.17 7.97
C GLU A 344 10.62 2.40 7.21
N THR A 345 10.58 2.04 5.91
CA THR A 345 9.36 2.15 5.10
C THR A 345 8.39 1.05 5.48
N ILE A 346 7.19 1.44 5.94
CA ILE A 346 6.16 0.53 6.47
C ILE A 346 4.95 0.40 5.56
N ALA A 347 4.66 1.43 4.76
CA ALA A 347 3.53 1.48 3.87
C ALA A 347 3.79 2.43 2.70
N LEU A 348 2.90 2.43 1.72
CA LEU A 348 2.86 3.41 0.64
C LEU A 348 1.59 4.25 0.76
N ALA A 349 1.71 5.57 0.57
CA ALA A 349 0.60 6.51 0.64
C ALA A 349 -0.43 6.23 -0.46
N GLY A 350 -1.69 6.37 -0.13
CA GLY A 350 -2.79 6.10 -1.05
C GLY A 350 -4.04 6.91 -0.75
N ASP A 351 -5.14 6.43 -1.27
CA ASP A 351 -6.46 7.05 -1.16
C ASP A 351 -7.53 6.08 -0.63
N THR A 352 -7.12 4.98 0.02
CA THR A 352 -8.06 4.00 0.59
C THR A 352 -8.87 4.60 1.75
N GLY A 353 -9.94 3.92 2.15
CA GLY A 353 -10.84 4.42 3.19
C GLY A 353 -11.79 5.51 2.70
N GLY A 354 -11.99 5.62 1.39
CA GLY A 354 -12.92 6.57 0.79
C GLY A 354 -12.33 7.95 0.50
N GLN A 355 -11.02 8.09 0.51
CA GLN A 355 -10.37 9.34 0.17
C GLN A 355 -10.44 9.62 -1.34
N SER A 356 -10.57 10.89 -1.71
CA SER A 356 -10.59 11.33 -3.12
C SER A 356 -9.21 11.64 -3.68
N LYS A 357 -8.22 11.84 -2.81
CA LYS A 357 -6.82 12.15 -3.14
C LYS A 357 -5.89 11.36 -2.23
N ALA A 358 -4.72 11.04 -2.76
CA ALA A 358 -3.69 10.37 -1.99
C ALA A 358 -3.22 11.24 -0.82
N SER A 359 -3.18 10.65 0.37
CA SER A 359 -2.81 11.31 1.61
C SER A 359 -2.39 10.27 2.66
N LEU A 360 -1.81 10.75 3.74
CA LEU A 360 -1.55 9.95 4.94
C LEU A 360 -2.40 10.49 6.09
N TYR A 361 -3.21 9.64 6.70
CA TYR A 361 -3.74 9.90 8.04
C TYR A 361 -2.73 9.44 9.08
N PHE A 362 -2.24 10.36 9.90
CA PHE A 362 -1.24 10.09 10.92
C PHE A 362 -1.76 10.47 12.31
N GLU A 363 -1.68 9.54 13.26
CA GLU A 363 -2.16 9.74 14.62
C GLU A 363 -1.12 9.21 15.62
N ILE A 364 -0.89 9.95 16.69
CA ILE A 364 -0.10 9.53 17.86
C ILE A 364 -1.06 9.30 19.01
N ARG A 365 -0.92 8.17 19.69
CA ARG A 365 -1.73 7.83 20.87
C ARG A 365 -0.84 7.52 22.04
N ARG A 366 -1.27 7.97 23.20
CA ARG A 366 -0.65 7.70 24.48
C ARG A 366 -1.68 7.22 25.47
N ASN A 367 -1.48 6.04 26.05
CA ASN A 367 -2.47 5.40 26.91
C ASN A 367 -3.88 5.44 26.30
N SER A 368 -3.98 5.01 25.04
CA SER A 368 -5.21 4.99 24.23
C SER A 368 -5.84 6.37 23.92
N LYS A 369 -5.24 7.49 24.36
CA LYS A 369 -5.71 8.86 24.07
C LYS A 369 -4.93 9.46 22.91
N ALA A 370 -5.65 9.97 21.90
CA ALA A 370 -5.04 10.69 20.79
C ALA A 370 -4.34 11.96 21.26
N GLN A 371 -3.17 12.24 20.70
CA GLN A 371 -2.34 13.41 20.97
C GLN A 371 -2.20 14.24 19.70
N ASP A 372 -1.93 15.54 19.82
CA ASP A 372 -1.58 16.36 18.67
C ASP A 372 -0.22 15.93 18.10
N PRO A 373 -0.17 15.35 16.87
CA PRO A 373 1.09 14.89 16.30
C PRO A 373 2.10 16.02 16.07
N ARG A 374 1.66 17.25 15.85
CA ARG A 374 2.55 18.39 15.66
C ARG A 374 3.44 18.67 16.86
N ALA A 375 2.94 18.40 18.06
CA ALA A 375 3.72 18.55 19.29
C ALA A 375 4.84 17.51 19.44
N TRP A 376 4.84 16.45 18.61
CA TRP A 376 5.80 15.35 18.67
C TRP A 376 6.80 15.37 17.51
N LEU A 377 6.38 15.88 16.34
CA LEU A 377 7.22 15.95 15.16
C LEU A 377 8.25 17.07 15.25
N ALA A 378 9.41 16.85 14.66
CA ALA A 378 10.47 17.86 14.53
C ALA A 378 9.95 19.05 13.71
N ARG A 379 10.40 20.26 14.12
CA ARG A 379 10.05 21.51 13.44
C ARG A 379 10.77 21.67 12.10
#